data_abe6a8d607603276fffa7eb598f82ad4
#
_entry.id   abe6a8d607603276fffa7eb598f82ad4
#
_cell.length_a   1.000
_cell.length_b   1.000
_cell.length_c   1.000
_cell.angle_alpha   90.00
_cell.angle_beta   90.00
_cell.angle_gamma   90.00
#
_symmetry.space_group_name_H-M   'P 1'
#
loop_
_entity.id
_entity.type
_entity.pdbx_description
1 polymer ?
#
loop_
_entity_poly.entity_id
_entity_poly.type
_entity_poly.pdbx_seq_one_letter_code
_entity_poly.pdbx_strand_id
1 'polypeptide(L)'
;GKMYIVNMINNFKGILVQEYDPEKECLVGEAKNVFLGTGRGYTEGPHIYHIGEYYYLLMAEGGTGYEHMVTMARSRSIWGPYEEDPGNPVLTSDVDNPEKLQKCGHADLVCTQNGEWYMVHLCGRPPKGSRQCVLGRETAIQKMVWNEEGWLRLACGGRFGQWETEESTGIQEYLFPEEEGKDYGKEDFDLEIADSAGNNETAKNADIAETLSKT
;
A
#
# COMPACT_ATOMS: atom_id res chain seq x y z
N GLY A 1 24.97 -2.67 -2.77
CA GLY A 1 24.30 -2.74 -1.45
C GLY A 1 23.72 -4.14 -1.25
N LYS A 2 23.26 -4.43 -0.04
CA LYS A 2 22.55 -5.68 0.24
C LYS A 2 21.08 -5.55 -0.10
N MET A 3 20.47 -6.65 -0.53
CA MET A 3 19.03 -6.75 -0.77
C MET A 3 18.38 -7.58 0.33
N TYR A 4 17.14 -7.28 0.65
CA TYR A 4 16.38 -7.96 1.69
C TYR A 4 14.96 -8.23 1.22
N ILE A 5 14.44 -9.38 1.58
CA ILE A 5 13.01 -9.71 1.46
C ILE A 5 12.36 -9.48 2.81
N VAL A 6 11.25 -8.76 2.78
CA VAL A 6 10.42 -8.46 3.94
C VAL A 6 9.05 -9.06 3.73
N ASN A 7 8.58 -9.85 4.69
CA ASN A 7 7.25 -10.44 4.62
C ASN A 7 6.64 -10.64 6.02
N MET A 8 5.36 -10.96 6.06
CA MET A 8 4.73 -11.35 7.32
C MET A 8 4.87 -12.86 7.56
N ILE A 9 4.91 -13.25 8.83
CA ILE A 9 4.87 -14.66 9.24
C ILE A 9 3.44 -15.20 9.08
N ASN A 10 3.30 -16.41 8.60
CA ASN A 10 2.02 -17.12 8.54
C ASN A 10 1.24 -16.98 9.86
N ASN A 11 -0.05 -16.68 9.75
CA ASN A 11 -0.95 -16.36 10.86
C ASN A 11 -0.61 -15.04 11.56
N PHE A 12 -0.06 -14.07 10.85
CA PHE A 12 0.14 -12.68 11.33
C PHE A 12 0.97 -12.56 12.62
N LYS A 13 1.95 -13.45 12.79
CA LYS A 13 2.78 -13.53 14.01
C LYS A 13 4.01 -12.65 14.01
N GLY A 14 4.06 -11.65 13.13
CA GLY A 14 5.16 -10.71 13.05
C GLY A 14 5.73 -10.55 11.65
N ILE A 15 6.79 -9.77 11.57
CA ILE A 15 7.45 -9.40 10.32
C ILE A 15 8.82 -10.05 10.25
N LEU A 16 9.05 -10.79 9.17
CA LEU A 16 10.32 -11.42 8.84
C LEU A 16 11.14 -10.55 7.91
N VAL A 17 12.44 -10.52 8.15
CA VAL A 17 13.44 -10.00 7.23
C VAL A 17 14.46 -11.11 6.95
N GLN A 18 14.83 -11.27 5.69
CA GLN A 18 15.90 -12.16 5.26
C GLN A 18 16.71 -11.53 4.14
N GLU A 19 18.02 -11.73 4.13
CA GLU A 19 18.89 -11.24 3.06
C GLU A 19 18.65 -12.03 1.78
N TYR A 20 18.68 -11.36 0.64
CA TYR A 20 18.58 -11.94 -0.70
C TYR A 20 19.86 -11.68 -1.48
N ASP A 21 20.40 -12.72 -2.08
CA ASP A 21 21.56 -12.66 -2.96
C ASP A 21 21.10 -12.64 -4.42
N PRO A 22 21.16 -11.49 -5.12
CA PRO A 22 20.66 -11.39 -6.49
C PRO A 22 21.57 -12.13 -7.51
N GLU A 23 22.83 -12.40 -7.20
CA GLU A 23 23.73 -13.14 -8.09
C GLU A 23 23.43 -14.65 -8.04
N LYS A 24 23.02 -15.15 -6.87
CA LYS A 24 22.65 -16.55 -6.67
C LYS A 24 21.14 -16.79 -6.78
N GLU A 25 20.37 -15.71 -6.93
CA GLU A 25 18.90 -15.75 -7.00
C GLU A 25 18.26 -16.53 -5.83
N CYS A 26 18.79 -16.38 -4.63
CA CYS A 26 18.32 -17.10 -3.46
C CYS A 26 18.35 -16.28 -2.16
N LEU A 27 17.57 -16.71 -1.20
CA LEU A 27 17.64 -16.23 0.18
C LEU A 27 18.90 -16.74 0.86
N VAL A 28 19.59 -15.90 1.62
CA VAL A 28 20.80 -16.25 2.37
C VAL A 28 20.64 -15.93 3.86
N GLY A 29 21.30 -16.72 4.68
CA GLY A 29 21.22 -16.59 6.13
C GLY A 29 19.86 -17.01 6.71
N GLU A 30 19.65 -16.73 7.98
CA GLU A 30 18.41 -17.04 8.68
C GLU A 30 17.40 -15.90 8.56
N ALA A 31 16.12 -16.24 8.34
CA ALA A 31 15.03 -15.30 8.45
C ALA A 31 14.87 -14.87 9.92
N LYS A 32 14.81 -13.57 10.17
CA LYS A 32 14.66 -13.01 11.51
C LYS A 32 13.30 -12.34 11.65
N ASN A 33 12.56 -12.69 12.72
CA ASN A 33 11.41 -11.91 13.12
C ASN A 33 11.91 -10.62 13.77
N VAL A 34 11.66 -9.48 13.11
CA VAL A 34 12.17 -8.18 13.54
C VAL A 34 11.14 -7.37 14.32
N PHE A 35 9.85 -7.67 14.16
CA PHE A 35 8.77 -6.95 14.83
C PHE A 35 7.51 -7.82 14.94
N LEU A 36 6.86 -7.79 16.10
CA LEU A 36 5.65 -8.62 16.36
C LEU A 36 4.33 -7.91 16.01
N GLY A 37 4.39 -6.65 15.57
CA GLY A 37 3.23 -5.78 15.43
C GLY A 37 3.00 -4.94 16.69
N THR A 38 2.02 -4.02 16.61
CA THR A 38 1.69 -3.10 17.70
C THR A 38 0.60 -3.64 18.64
N GLY A 39 0.11 -4.85 18.36
CA GLY A 39 -0.98 -5.46 19.12
C GLY A 39 -2.38 -4.94 18.79
N ARG A 40 -2.53 -4.19 17.70
CA ARG A 40 -3.81 -3.63 17.23
C ARG A 40 -4.55 -4.55 16.24
N GLY A 41 -4.20 -5.82 16.21
CA GLY A 41 -4.81 -6.85 15.38
C GLY A 41 -3.81 -7.55 14.47
N TYR A 42 -4.30 -8.05 13.34
CA TYR A 42 -3.46 -8.72 12.34
C TYR A 42 -2.44 -7.76 11.76
N THR A 43 -1.16 -8.12 11.77
CA THR A 43 -0.05 -7.33 11.22
C THR A 43 0.36 -7.92 9.88
N GLU A 44 0.26 -7.13 8.81
CA GLU A 44 0.52 -7.57 7.43
C GLU A 44 1.05 -6.43 6.56
N GLY A 45 1.32 -6.71 5.27
CA GLY A 45 1.71 -5.72 4.28
C GLY A 45 2.93 -4.88 4.67
N PRO A 46 4.04 -5.48 5.12
CA PRO A 46 5.19 -4.72 5.60
C PRO A 46 5.98 -4.09 4.45
N HIS A 47 6.33 -2.81 4.61
CA HIS A 47 7.32 -2.11 3.81
C HIS A 47 8.40 -1.54 4.72
N ILE A 48 9.68 -1.63 4.31
CA ILE A 48 10.81 -1.01 5.02
C ILE A 48 11.44 0.04 4.13
N TYR A 49 11.57 1.25 4.65
CA TYR A 49 12.21 2.40 4.01
C TYR A 49 13.45 2.80 4.81
N HIS A 50 14.59 2.92 4.15
CA HIS A 50 15.80 3.47 4.77
C HIS A 50 15.85 4.96 4.49
N ILE A 51 15.58 5.78 5.52
CA ILE A 51 15.49 7.23 5.42
C ILE A 51 16.37 7.85 6.51
N GLY A 52 17.42 8.56 6.09
CA GLY A 52 18.39 9.09 7.02
C GLY A 52 19.07 7.98 7.83
N GLU A 53 19.01 8.05 9.14
CA GLU A 53 19.63 7.06 10.04
C GLU A 53 18.70 5.89 10.42
N TYR A 54 17.45 5.91 9.95
CA TYR A 54 16.44 4.95 10.38
C TYR A 54 15.92 4.07 9.25
N TYR A 55 15.62 2.84 9.61
CA TYR A 55 14.76 1.93 8.86
C TYR A 55 13.35 2.08 9.41
N TYR A 56 12.44 2.63 8.62
CA TYR A 56 11.03 2.78 8.95
C TYR A 56 10.27 1.57 8.43
N LEU A 57 9.59 0.87 9.33
CA LEU A 57 8.73 -0.26 9.02
C LEU A 57 7.28 0.24 9.03
N LEU A 58 6.66 0.24 7.86
CA LEU A 58 5.25 0.56 7.67
C LEU A 58 4.46 -0.74 7.56
N MET A 59 3.32 -0.82 8.21
CA MET A 59 2.51 -2.05 8.27
C MET A 59 1.02 -1.72 8.18
N ALA A 60 0.25 -2.70 7.70
CA ALA A 60 -1.19 -2.72 7.85
C ALA A 60 -1.56 -3.51 9.11
N GLU A 61 -2.48 -3.00 9.90
CA GLU A 61 -3.01 -3.71 11.07
C GLU A 61 -4.55 -3.60 11.14
N GLY A 62 -5.17 -4.43 11.98
CA GLY A 62 -6.62 -4.46 12.19
C GLY A 62 -7.41 -5.28 11.18
N GLY A 63 -6.75 -5.88 10.18
CA GLY A 63 -7.40 -6.57 9.07
C GLY A 63 -8.08 -5.60 8.10
N THR A 64 -8.84 -6.12 7.12
CA THR A 64 -9.37 -5.34 5.99
C THR A 64 -10.74 -4.69 6.23
N GLY A 65 -11.22 -4.72 7.48
CA GLY A 65 -12.51 -4.18 7.89
C GLY A 65 -12.47 -2.69 8.25
N TYR A 66 -13.40 -2.28 9.09
CA TYR A 66 -13.49 -0.89 9.57
C TYR A 66 -12.36 -0.51 10.54
N GLU A 67 -11.71 -1.50 11.13
CA GLU A 67 -10.58 -1.35 12.05
C GLU A 67 -9.23 -1.33 11.34
N HIS A 68 -9.25 -1.37 10.00
CA HIS A 68 -8.06 -1.30 9.17
C HIS A 68 -7.27 -0.02 9.41
N MET A 69 -5.95 -0.14 9.51
CA MET A 69 -5.10 0.99 9.82
C MET A 69 -3.69 0.81 9.25
N VAL A 70 -2.95 1.91 9.25
CA VAL A 70 -1.51 1.94 8.97
C VAL A 70 -0.79 2.23 10.27
N THR A 71 0.17 1.40 10.63
CA THR A 71 1.06 1.59 11.78
C THR A 71 2.51 1.68 11.34
N MET A 72 3.34 2.32 12.13
CA MET A 72 4.75 2.54 11.84
C MET A 72 5.61 2.21 13.05
N ALA A 73 6.79 1.69 12.77
CA ALA A 73 7.88 1.52 13.73
C ALA A 73 9.20 1.91 13.05
N ARG A 74 10.26 2.17 13.80
CA ARG A 74 11.59 2.47 13.23
C ARG A 74 12.71 1.83 14.04
N SER A 75 13.86 1.64 13.38
CA SER A 75 15.09 1.15 14.00
C SER A 75 16.32 1.73 13.31
N ARG A 76 17.45 1.83 14.00
CA ARG A 76 18.74 2.16 13.38
C ARG A 76 19.38 0.97 12.66
N SER A 77 18.80 -0.21 12.75
CA SER A 77 19.23 -1.42 12.07
C SER A 77 18.02 -2.10 11.41
N ILE A 78 18.21 -2.60 10.19
CA ILE A 78 17.16 -3.38 9.50
C ILE A 78 16.73 -4.61 10.32
N TRP A 79 17.62 -5.08 11.19
CA TRP A 79 17.39 -6.24 12.06
C TRP A 79 16.72 -5.88 13.39
N GLY A 80 16.36 -4.62 13.61
CA GLY A 80 15.81 -4.13 14.88
C GLY A 80 16.87 -3.92 15.97
N PRO A 81 16.44 -3.69 17.21
CA PRO A 81 15.02 -3.66 17.62
C PRO A 81 14.28 -2.44 17.03
N TYR A 82 13.03 -2.64 16.65
CA TYR A 82 12.15 -1.55 16.19
C TYR A 82 11.38 -0.95 17.35
N GLU A 83 11.38 0.37 17.44
CA GLU A 83 10.53 1.14 18.35
C GLU A 83 9.23 1.52 17.65
N GLU A 84 8.10 1.30 18.32
CA GLU A 84 6.78 1.68 17.84
C GLU A 84 6.64 3.21 17.80
N ASP A 85 6.00 3.74 16.75
CA ASP A 85 5.58 5.14 16.71
C ASP A 85 4.54 5.41 17.81
N PRO A 86 4.81 6.33 18.75
CA PRO A 86 3.87 6.66 19.81
C PRO A 86 2.56 7.28 19.30
N GLY A 87 2.56 7.78 18.07
CA GLY A 87 1.39 8.35 17.40
C GLY A 87 0.52 7.34 16.64
N ASN A 88 0.86 6.04 16.67
CA ASN A 88 0.07 5.02 15.97
C ASN A 88 -1.42 4.99 16.37
N PRO A 89 -2.32 4.72 15.43
CA PRO A 89 -2.08 4.52 14.00
C PRO A 89 -1.76 5.84 13.28
N VAL A 90 -0.89 5.75 12.26
CA VAL A 90 -0.55 6.89 11.39
C VAL A 90 -1.74 7.28 10.52
N LEU A 91 -2.47 6.28 10.04
CA LEU A 91 -3.69 6.43 9.25
C LEU A 91 -4.71 5.38 9.68
N THR A 92 -5.97 5.77 9.77
CA THR A 92 -7.12 4.89 9.95
C THR A 92 -8.41 5.58 9.49
N SER A 93 -9.56 4.95 9.74
CA SER A 93 -10.87 5.48 9.40
C SER A 93 -11.56 6.13 10.59
N ASP A 94 -12.32 7.19 10.32
CA ASP A 94 -13.27 7.76 11.28
C ASP A 94 -14.56 6.96 11.25
N VAL A 95 -14.65 5.93 12.10
CA VAL A 95 -15.81 5.02 12.14
C VAL A 95 -17.08 5.69 12.64
N ASP A 96 -16.97 6.82 13.35
CA ASP A 96 -18.10 7.61 13.83
C ASP A 96 -18.66 8.53 12.74
N ASN A 97 -17.87 8.76 11.68
CA ASN A 97 -18.28 9.55 10.52
C ASN A 97 -18.30 8.69 9.25
N PRO A 98 -19.37 7.94 9.01
CA PRO A 98 -19.44 6.98 7.90
C PRO A 98 -19.41 7.62 6.51
N GLU A 99 -19.60 8.93 6.40
CA GLU A 99 -19.50 9.66 5.12
C GLU A 99 -18.04 9.92 4.70
N LYS A 100 -17.06 9.71 5.59
CA LYS A 100 -15.63 9.81 5.27
C LYS A 100 -15.09 8.51 4.68
N LEU A 101 -13.83 8.55 4.22
CA LEU A 101 -13.12 7.34 3.78
C LEU A 101 -13.12 6.30 4.89
N GLN A 102 -13.51 5.10 4.54
CA GLN A 102 -13.58 3.96 5.46
C GLN A 102 -12.55 2.90 5.10
N LYS A 103 -12.26 1.98 6.04
CA LYS A 103 -11.36 0.83 5.84
C LYS A 103 -9.96 1.25 5.36
N CYS A 104 -9.51 2.43 5.80
CA CYS A 104 -8.21 3.00 5.41
C CYS A 104 -7.06 2.24 6.04
N GLY A 105 -6.15 1.73 5.21
CA GLY A 105 -4.99 0.97 5.66
C GLY A 105 -4.17 0.43 4.49
N HIS A 106 -3.21 -0.45 4.78
CA HIS A 106 -2.35 -1.15 3.81
C HIS A 106 -1.72 -0.17 2.81
N ALA A 107 -0.77 0.61 3.30
CA ALA A 107 -0.21 1.75 2.59
C ALA A 107 1.21 1.51 2.10
N ASP A 108 1.58 2.30 1.11
CA ASP A 108 2.93 2.48 0.62
C ASP A 108 3.29 3.97 0.65
N LEU A 109 4.58 4.30 0.73
CA LEU A 109 5.07 5.67 0.75
C LEU A 109 5.80 6.02 -0.54
N VAL A 110 5.58 7.23 -1.01
CA VAL A 110 6.32 7.80 -2.12
C VAL A 110 6.88 9.16 -1.74
N CYS A 111 8.14 9.39 -2.09
CA CYS A 111 8.78 10.70 -2.03
C CYS A 111 8.87 11.25 -3.44
N THR A 112 8.33 12.43 -3.68
CA THR A 112 8.39 13.08 -4.98
C THR A 112 9.79 13.61 -5.27
N GLN A 113 10.04 14.01 -6.51
CA GLN A 113 11.28 14.64 -6.94
C GLN A 113 11.63 15.90 -6.15
N ASN A 114 10.62 16.57 -5.59
CA ASN A 114 10.76 17.79 -4.79
C ASN A 114 10.87 17.52 -3.27
N GLY A 115 10.94 16.25 -2.87
CA GLY A 115 11.05 15.86 -1.47
C GLY A 115 9.71 15.88 -0.70
N GLU A 116 8.58 16.01 -1.39
CA GLU A 116 7.27 15.90 -0.78
C GLU A 116 6.89 14.42 -0.57
N TRP A 117 6.30 14.11 0.57
CA TRP A 117 5.91 12.75 0.92
C TRP A 117 4.42 12.54 0.78
N TYR A 118 4.07 11.41 0.21
CA TYR A 118 2.69 10.94 0.06
C TYR A 118 2.58 9.48 0.53
N MET A 119 1.41 9.17 1.04
CA MET A 119 0.99 7.81 1.39
C MET A 119 -0.13 7.40 0.45
N VAL A 120 0.09 6.33 -0.30
CA VAL A 120 -0.95 5.67 -1.11
C VAL A 120 -1.51 4.53 -0.27
N HIS A 121 -2.82 4.43 -0.13
CA HIS A 121 -3.44 3.46 0.77
C HIS A 121 -4.75 2.90 0.23
N LEU A 122 -5.16 1.76 0.72
CA LEU A 122 -6.48 1.20 0.46
C LEU A 122 -7.54 1.93 1.29
N CYS A 123 -8.73 2.08 0.71
CA CYS A 123 -9.90 2.63 1.39
C CYS A 123 -11.19 2.06 0.80
N GLY A 124 -12.31 2.42 1.37
CA GLY A 124 -13.64 2.24 0.80
C GLY A 124 -14.43 3.53 0.89
N ARG A 125 -15.25 3.80 -0.12
CA ARG A 125 -16.12 4.97 -0.18
C ARG A 125 -17.58 4.54 -0.02
N PRO A 126 -18.18 4.70 1.16
CA PRO A 126 -19.60 4.42 1.35
C PRO A 126 -20.45 5.50 0.66
N PRO A 127 -21.58 5.12 0.01
CA PRO A 127 -22.57 6.09 -0.42
C PRO A 127 -23.15 6.86 0.77
N LYS A 128 -23.63 8.08 0.51
CA LYS A 128 -24.24 8.93 1.54
C LYS A 128 -25.36 8.19 2.27
N GLY A 129 -25.31 8.21 3.60
CA GLY A 129 -26.26 7.54 4.48
C GLY A 129 -26.10 6.02 4.59
N SER A 130 -25.00 5.47 4.05
CA SER A 130 -24.65 4.05 4.13
C SER A 130 -23.30 3.85 4.82
N ARG A 131 -23.08 2.65 5.35
CA ARG A 131 -21.76 2.17 5.77
C ARG A 131 -21.16 1.15 4.79
N GLN A 132 -21.90 0.75 3.78
CA GLN A 132 -21.46 -0.28 2.83
C GLN A 132 -20.62 0.34 1.72
N CYS A 133 -19.41 -0.17 1.54
CA CYS A 133 -18.50 0.24 0.45
C CYS A 133 -18.77 -0.66 -0.76
N VAL A 134 -19.77 -0.29 -1.55
CA VAL A 134 -20.29 -1.13 -2.66
C VAL A 134 -19.31 -1.29 -3.82
N LEU A 135 -18.36 -0.37 -3.98
CA LEU A 135 -17.30 -0.45 -4.99
C LEU A 135 -16.12 -1.34 -4.56
N GLY A 136 -16.19 -1.91 -3.35
CA GLY A 136 -15.09 -2.67 -2.78
C GLY A 136 -13.98 -1.78 -2.23
N ARG A 137 -12.72 -2.21 -2.41
CA ARG A 137 -11.54 -1.44 -2.00
C ARG A 137 -11.03 -0.60 -3.15
N GLU A 138 -10.76 0.66 -2.85
CA GLU A 138 -10.25 1.66 -3.76
C GLU A 138 -8.90 2.16 -3.27
N THR A 139 -8.19 2.89 -4.10
CA THR A 139 -6.92 3.51 -3.74
C THR A 139 -7.12 5.00 -3.50
N ALA A 140 -6.60 5.50 -2.38
CA ALA A 140 -6.55 6.92 -2.05
C ALA A 140 -5.10 7.34 -1.78
N ILE A 141 -4.87 8.65 -1.82
CA ILE A 141 -3.56 9.26 -1.56
C ILE A 141 -3.72 10.35 -0.50
N GLN A 142 -2.74 10.46 0.40
CA GLN A 142 -2.68 11.50 1.43
C GLN A 142 -1.31 12.14 1.42
N LYS A 143 -1.26 13.48 1.50
CA LYS A 143 0.01 14.20 1.70
C LYS A 143 0.51 13.98 3.13
N MET A 144 1.81 13.74 3.26
CA MET A 144 2.45 13.42 4.53
C MET A 144 3.52 14.46 4.87
N VAL A 145 3.76 14.66 6.14
CA VAL A 145 4.83 15.51 6.67
C VAL A 145 5.57 14.80 7.80
N TRP A 146 6.87 15.06 7.92
CA TRP A 146 7.68 14.62 9.06
C TRP A 146 7.52 15.61 10.21
N ASN A 147 7.20 15.09 11.39
CA ASN A 147 7.19 15.92 12.60
C ASN A 147 8.62 16.09 13.17
N GLU A 148 8.77 16.93 14.20
CA GLU A 148 10.07 17.23 14.83
C GLU A 148 10.75 15.99 15.45
N GLU A 149 9.97 14.99 15.81
CA GLU A 149 10.46 13.73 16.38
C GLU A 149 10.88 12.70 15.31
N GLY A 150 10.74 13.06 14.02
CA GLY A 150 11.07 12.20 12.89
C GLY A 150 10.05 11.10 12.65
N TRP A 151 8.76 11.35 12.90
CA TRP A 151 7.66 10.47 12.57
C TRP A 151 6.77 11.07 11.48
N LEU A 152 6.25 10.22 10.61
CA LEU A 152 5.38 10.65 9.51
C LEU A 152 3.96 10.88 10.00
N ARG A 153 3.33 11.97 9.52
CA ARG A 153 1.96 12.37 9.88
C ARG A 153 1.19 12.85 8.66
N LEU A 154 -0.13 12.75 8.70
CA LEU A 154 -0.97 13.39 7.68
C LEU A 154 -0.74 14.92 7.70
N ALA A 155 -0.53 15.52 6.53
CA ALA A 155 -0.32 16.96 6.42
C ALA A 155 -1.55 17.77 6.89
N CYS A 156 -2.75 17.23 6.71
CA CYS A 156 -4.00 17.81 7.20
C CYS A 156 -4.18 17.70 8.73
N GLY A 157 -3.29 16.99 9.42
CA GLY A 157 -3.40 16.68 10.84
C GLY A 157 -4.31 15.49 11.16
N GLY A 158 -4.25 15.04 12.41
CA GLY A 158 -4.99 13.86 12.85
C GLY A 158 -4.48 12.55 12.25
N ARG A 159 -5.40 11.59 12.08
CA ARG A 159 -5.10 10.24 11.59
C ARG A 159 -6.15 9.66 10.63
N PHE A 160 -7.13 10.46 10.24
CA PHE A 160 -8.24 9.99 9.40
C PHE A 160 -8.02 10.37 7.95
N GLY A 161 -8.15 9.42 7.03
CA GLY A 161 -8.06 9.66 5.60
C GLY A 161 -9.07 10.70 5.11
N GLN A 162 -8.63 11.60 4.25
CA GLN A 162 -9.43 12.67 3.68
C GLN A 162 -9.82 12.36 2.23
N TRP A 163 -10.94 12.92 1.79
CA TRP A 163 -11.39 12.84 0.39
C TRP A 163 -10.47 13.59 -0.57
N GLU A 164 -9.85 14.64 -0.09
CA GLU A 164 -8.99 15.53 -0.87
C GLU A 164 -7.63 15.64 -0.18
N THR A 165 -6.59 15.80 -0.96
CA THR A 165 -5.24 16.09 -0.50
C THR A 165 -4.64 17.21 -1.32
N GLU A 166 -3.63 17.89 -0.78
CA GLU A 166 -2.91 18.91 -1.53
C GLU A 166 -2.15 18.26 -2.69
N GLU A 167 -2.22 18.89 -3.86
CA GLU A 167 -1.45 18.48 -5.02
C GLU A 167 0.05 18.69 -4.79
N SER A 168 0.84 17.81 -5.40
CA SER A 168 2.29 18.02 -5.46
C SER A 168 2.64 19.11 -6.44
N THR A 169 3.59 19.95 -6.08
CA THR A 169 4.02 21.06 -6.91
C THR A 169 5.29 20.72 -7.68
N GLY A 170 5.34 21.12 -8.96
CA GLY A 170 6.56 21.04 -9.78
C GLY A 170 7.01 19.61 -10.10
N ILE A 171 6.11 18.65 -10.09
CA ILE A 171 6.37 17.29 -10.60
C ILE A 171 6.52 17.42 -12.12
N GLN A 172 7.65 16.95 -12.65
CA GLN A 172 7.80 16.73 -14.07
C GLN A 172 7.14 15.42 -14.47
N GLU A 173 6.33 15.45 -15.50
CA GLU A 173 5.80 14.23 -16.10
C GLU A 173 6.96 13.33 -16.51
N TYR A 174 6.94 12.09 -16.04
CA TYR A 174 7.89 11.09 -16.50
C TYR A 174 7.41 10.57 -17.86
N LEU A 175 8.06 11.05 -18.90
CA LEU A 175 7.88 10.47 -20.23
C LEU A 175 8.69 9.17 -20.28
N PHE A 176 7.99 8.04 -20.36
CA PHE A 176 8.65 6.78 -20.63
C PHE A 176 9.40 6.90 -21.96
N PRO A 177 10.67 6.48 -22.02
CA PRO A 177 11.37 6.44 -23.29
C PRO A 177 10.53 5.64 -24.30
N GLU A 178 10.22 6.23 -25.45
CA GLU A 178 9.63 5.46 -26.55
C GLU A 178 10.62 4.35 -26.88
N GLU A 179 10.28 3.11 -26.57
CA GLU A 179 11.03 1.97 -27.07
C GLU A 179 10.76 1.92 -28.58
N GLU A 180 11.74 2.34 -29.39
CA GLU A 180 11.64 2.29 -30.84
C GLU A 180 11.21 0.88 -31.28
N GLY A 181 10.01 0.76 -31.85
CA GLY A 181 9.47 -0.45 -32.45
C GLY A 181 8.55 -1.30 -31.61
N LYS A 182 8.22 -0.92 -30.37
CA LYS A 182 7.11 -1.55 -29.63
C LYS A 182 5.86 -0.68 -29.75
N ASP A 183 5.02 -1.03 -30.68
CA ASP A 183 3.63 -0.59 -30.69
C ASP A 183 2.90 -1.32 -29.54
N TYR A 184 2.70 -0.63 -28.40
CA TYR A 184 1.74 -1.05 -27.38
C TYR A 184 0.32 -0.72 -27.84
N GLY A 185 0.08 -0.83 -29.17
CA GLY A 185 -1.23 -0.72 -29.75
C GLY A 185 -2.20 -1.61 -28.99
N LYS A 186 -3.45 -1.25 -29.05
CA LYS A 186 -4.64 -1.93 -28.51
C LYS A 186 -4.73 -3.40 -28.97
N GLU A 187 -3.66 -4.16 -28.84
CA GLU A 187 -3.66 -5.59 -29.09
C GLU A 187 -4.12 -6.28 -27.81
N ASP A 188 -5.39 -6.60 -27.86
CA ASP A 188 -6.02 -7.79 -27.32
C ASP A 188 -5.38 -8.35 -26.05
N PHE A 189 -5.83 -7.84 -24.89
CA PHE A 189 -5.81 -8.62 -23.67
C PHE A 189 -6.81 -9.78 -23.87
N ASP A 190 -6.37 -10.84 -24.54
CA ASP A 190 -7.03 -12.13 -24.49
C ASP A 190 -6.90 -12.66 -23.06
N LEU A 191 -7.92 -12.41 -22.26
CA LEU A 191 -8.08 -13.04 -20.97
C LEU A 191 -8.42 -14.50 -21.22
N GLU A 192 -7.42 -15.38 -21.16
CA GLU A 192 -7.65 -16.82 -21.07
C GLU A 192 -8.28 -17.11 -19.70
N ILE A 193 -9.59 -17.22 -19.67
CA ILE A 193 -10.32 -17.76 -18.53
C ILE A 193 -10.28 -19.29 -18.66
N ALA A 194 -9.37 -19.94 -17.95
CA ALA A 194 -9.42 -21.37 -17.76
C ALA A 194 -10.58 -21.70 -16.80
N ASP A 195 -11.61 -22.38 -17.28
CA ASP A 195 -12.63 -22.94 -16.43
C ASP A 195 -12.11 -24.20 -15.69
N SER A 196 -12.74 -24.53 -14.58
CA SER A 196 -12.38 -25.67 -13.74
C SER A 196 -12.65 -27.05 -14.40
N ALA A 197 -13.05 -27.09 -15.67
CA ALA A 197 -13.35 -28.30 -16.46
C ALA A 197 -12.38 -28.54 -17.61
N GLY A 198 -11.38 -27.67 -17.83
CA GLY A 198 -10.29 -27.92 -18.80
C GLY A 198 -10.64 -27.69 -20.26
N ASN A 199 -11.68 -26.93 -20.58
CA ASN A 199 -12.00 -26.53 -21.95
C ASN A 199 -11.60 -25.08 -22.18
N ASN A 200 -10.71 -24.83 -23.14
CA ASN A 200 -10.36 -23.50 -23.61
C ASN A 200 -11.41 -22.97 -24.58
N GLU A 201 -12.22 -22.01 -24.18
CA GLU A 201 -13.00 -21.19 -25.10
C GLU A 201 -12.44 -19.76 -25.15
N THR A 202 -12.02 -19.36 -26.33
CA THR A 202 -11.62 -17.98 -26.65
C THR A 202 -12.88 -17.13 -26.82
N ALA A 203 -13.24 -16.32 -25.81
CA ALA A 203 -14.31 -15.34 -25.93
C ALA A 203 -13.76 -14.05 -26.57
N LYS A 204 -14.15 -13.75 -27.79
CA LYS A 204 -13.82 -12.49 -28.48
C LYS A 204 -14.64 -11.35 -27.87
N ASN A 205 -13.95 -10.33 -27.36
CA ASN A 205 -14.49 -9.10 -26.77
C ASN A 205 -15.19 -8.17 -27.79
N ALA A 206 -16.24 -8.63 -28.48
CA ALA A 206 -17.03 -7.78 -29.39
C ALA A 206 -18.33 -7.22 -28.76
N ASP A 207 -18.85 -7.80 -27.68
CA ASP A 207 -20.22 -7.51 -27.21
C ASP A 207 -20.33 -6.68 -25.90
N ILE A 208 -19.23 -6.31 -25.26
CA ILE A 208 -19.29 -5.55 -23.99
C ILE A 208 -19.42 -4.04 -24.22
N ALA A 209 -18.92 -3.52 -25.34
CA ALA A 209 -18.97 -2.09 -25.64
C ALA A 209 -20.38 -1.59 -26.01
N GLU A 210 -21.27 -2.45 -26.46
CA GLU A 210 -22.61 -2.07 -26.92
C GLU A 210 -23.66 -2.02 -25.78
N THR A 211 -23.37 -2.66 -24.65
CA THR A 211 -24.30 -2.70 -23.51
C THR A 211 -24.16 -1.49 -22.59
N LEU A 212 -23.02 -0.79 -22.59
CA LEU A 212 -22.77 0.39 -21.75
C LEU A 212 -23.17 1.73 -22.37
N SER A 213 -23.61 1.74 -23.65
CA SER A 213 -24.06 2.98 -24.32
C SER A 213 -25.59 3.18 -24.28
N LYS A 214 -26.33 2.31 -23.63
CA LYS A 214 -27.81 2.35 -23.59
C LYS A 214 -28.44 2.42 -22.20
N THR A 215 -27.65 2.83 -21.17
CA THR A 215 -28.21 3.19 -19.83
C THR A 215 -27.79 4.57 -19.42
#